data_604cc3b3db007dcdde8c3e6e0182178d
#
_entry.id   604cc3b3db007dcdde8c3e6e0182178d
#
_cell.length_a   1.000
_cell.length_b   1.000
_cell.length_c   1.000
_cell.angle_alpha   90.00
_cell.angle_beta   90.00
_cell.angle_gamma   90.00
#
_symmetry.space_group_name_H-M   'P 1'
#
loop_
_entity.id
_entity.type
_entity.pdbx_description
1 polymer ?
#
loop_
_entity_poly.entity_id
_entity_poly.type
_entity_poly.pdbx_seq_one_letter_code
_entity_poly.pdbx_strand_id
1 'polypeptide(L)'
;DYPFRLVRIVRPLQGFREYLTLEEVKTLANTPCQDEVLKKAALFSCLTGLRYSDVTALTHKHLYIAPEGGFCLRLHLKKTKKELTIPISDEAVEILGRVRKKGFVFDHMTERPKVNRVIGKWVEAAGINKHITFHCFRHTYATLQLALGTDIYTLSKMLGHAHVATTAIYTDVINDKKREAANRISLR
;
A
#
# COMPACT_ATOMS: atom_id res chain seq x y z
N ASP A 1 -33.24 -4.65 -34.70
CA ASP A 1 -33.02 -3.43 -33.91
C ASP A 1 -32.77 -3.85 -32.47
N TYR A 2 -31.54 -3.63 -32.02
CA TYR A 2 -31.10 -3.95 -30.66
C TYR A 2 -31.34 -2.72 -29.77
N PRO A 3 -32.30 -2.69 -28.87
CA PRO A 3 -32.70 -1.45 -28.13
C PRO A 3 -31.67 -0.94 -27.13
N PHE A 4 -30.56 -1.68 -26.89
CA PHE A 4 -29.53 -1.31 -25.92
C PHE A 4 -28.32 -0.60 -26.50
N ARG A 5 -28.32 -0.21 -27.79
CA ARG A 5 -27.20 0.47 -28.44
C ARG A 5 -26.88 1.87 -27.90
N LEU A 6 -27.75 2.45 -27.07
CA LEU A 6 -27.64 3.80 -26.51
C LEU A 6 -27.49 3.86 -24.99
N VAL A 7 -27.40 2.71 -24.30
CA VAL A 7 -27.13 2.75 -22.87
C VAL A 7 -25.65 3.00 -22.67
N ARG A 8 -25.25 4.26 -22.51
CA ARG A 8 -23.97 4.60 -21.88
C ARG A 8 -24.03 4.03 -20.45
N ILE A 9 -23.25 2.97 -20.23
CA ILE A 9 -22.96 2.53 -18.85
C ILE A 9 -22.23 3.70 -18.20
N VAL A 10 -22.94 4.52 -17.45
CA VAL A 10 -22.35 5.49 -16.53
C VAL A 10 -21.63 4.67 -15.49
N ARG A 11 -20.31 4.51 -15.64
CA ARG A 11 -19.48 3.94 -14.58
C ARG A 11 -19.71 4.84 -13.36
N PRO A 12 -20.14 4.28 -12.21
CA PRO A 12 -20.25 5.09 -11.01
C PRO A 12 -18.90 5.78 -10.81
N LEU A 13 -18.94 7.10 -10.52
CA LEU A 13 -17.77 7.86 -10.10
C LEU A 13 -17.02 6.99 -9.10
N GLN A 14 -15.77 6.63 -9.40
CA GLN A 14 -14.97 5.81 -8.49
C GLN A 14 -14.96 6.56 -7.15
N GLY A 15 -15.57 5.95 -6.13
CA GLY A 15 -15.64 6.54 -4.80
C GLY A 15 -14.22 6.92 -4.36
N PHE A 16 -14.09 8.10 -3.77
CA PHE A 16 -12.83 8.63 -3.26
C PHE A 16 -12.19 7.57 -2.34
N ARG A 17 -10.99 7.13 -2.67
CA ARG A 17 -10.30 6.10 -1.90
C ARG A 17 -9.51 6.77 -0.80
N GLU A 18 -9.89 6.51 0.43
CA GLU A 18 -9.19 7.05 1.60
C GLU A 18 -7.74 6.57 1.65
N TYR A 19 -6.86 7.51 1.99
CA TYR A 19 -5.44 7.27 2.25
C TYR A 19 -4.96 8.20 3.37
N LEU A 20 -3.83 7.86 3.96
CA LEU A 20 -3.18 8.65 5.00
C LEU A 20 -2.11 9.56 4.40
N THR A 21 -1.98 10.78 4.91
CA THR A 21 -0.81 11.62 4.65
C THR A 21 0.40 11.06 5.38
N LEU A 22 1.61 11.53 5.03
CA LEU A 22 2.82 11.09 5.72
C LEU A 22 2.79 11.41 7.22
N GLU A 23 2.28 12.58 7.59
CA GLU A 23 2.15 12.98 8.99
C GLU A 23 1.10 12.14 9.74
N GLU A 24 0.01 11.79 9.10
CA GLU A 24 -0.98 10.86 9.68
C GLU A 24 -0.39 9.46 9.88
N VAL A 25 0.44 8.96 8.95
CA VAL A 25 1.14 7.67 9.12
C VAL A 25 2.08 7.72 10.31
N LYS A 26 2.87 8.80 10.48
CA LYS A 26 3.76 8.99 11.63
C LYS A 26 2.99 9.05 12.95
N THR A 27 1.89 9.81 12.98
CA THR A 27 1.01 9.90 14.17
C THR A 27 0.45 8.54 14.52
N LEU A 28 -0.05 7.81 13.52
CA LEU A 28 -0.60 6.47 13.70
C LEU A 28 0.46 5.47 14.20
N ALA A 29 1.68 5.53 13.67
CA ALA A 29 2.80 4.69 14.11
C ALA A 29 3.12 4.90 15.59
N ASN A 30 3.01 6.12 16.10
CA ASN A 30 3.26 6.46 17.51
C ASN A 30 2.05 6.21 18.42
N THR A 31 0.87 5.94 17.87
CA THR A 31 -0.35 5.68 18.65
C THR A 31 -0.41 4.21 19.05
N PRO A 32 -0.70 3.87 20.32
CA PRO A 32 -0.90 2.49 20.76
C PRO A 32 -2.06 1.82 20.02
N CYS A 33 -1.89 0.55 19.67
CA CYS A 33 -2.93 -0.26 19.04
C CYS A 33 -3.26 -1.46 19.93
N GLN A 34 -4.53 -1.84 20.00
CA GLN A 34 -4.97 -3.02 20.76
C GLN A 34 -4.28 -4.32 20.29
N ASP A 35 -3.90 -4.39 19.02
CA ASP A 35 -3.18 -5.50 18.40
C ASP A 35 -1.89 -4.98 17.77
N GLU A 36 -0.77 -5.15 18.47
CA GLU A 36 0.55 -4.71 18.01
C GLU A 36 1.04 -5.47 16.77
N VAL A 37 0.61 -6.72 16.57
CA VAL A 37 0.94 -7.47 15.36
C VAL A 37 0.20 -6.91 14.16
N LEU A 38 -1.07 -6.60 14.31
CA LEU A 38 -1.87 -5.93 13.28
C LEU A 38 -1.30 -4.53 12.95
N LYS A 39 -0.89 -3.76 13.96
CA LYS A 39 -0.22 -2.47 13.79
C LYS A 39 1.03 -2.61 12.92
N LYS A 40 1.93 -3.52 13.26
CA LYS A 40 3.13 -3.81 12.46
C LYS A 40 2.80 -4.24 11.04
N ALA A 41 1.82 -5.12 10.86
CA ALA A 41 1.37 -5.57 9.54
C ALA A 41 0.80 -4.43 8.68
N ALA A 42 0.04 -3.51 9.28
CA ALA A 42 -0.53 -2.35 8.62
C ALA A 42 0.56 -1.34 8.20
N LEU A 43 1.47 -1.00 9.11
CA LEU A 43 2.62 -0.13 8.81
C LEU A 43 3.53 -0.75 7.76
N PHE A 44 3.76 -2.05 7.82
CA PHE A 44 4.49 -2.78 6.78
C PHE A 44 3.82 -2.68 5.41
N SER A 45 2.48 -2.74 5.35
CA SER A 45 1.73 -2.49 4.12
C SER A 45 1.88 -1.04 3.63
N CYS A 46 1.99 -0.04 4.53
CA CYS A 46 2.32 1.35 4.18
C CYS A 46 3.71 1.51 3.56
N LEU A 47 4.67 0.67 3.92
CA LEU A 47 6.06 0.76 3.45
C LEU A 47 6.34 -0.10 2.21
N THR A 48 5.49 -1.08 1.91
CA THR A 48 5.71 -2.06 0.83
C THR A 48 4.61 -2.12 -0.21
N GLY A 49 3.44 -1.58 0.09
CA GLY A 49 2.25 -1.67 -0.75
C GLY A 49 1.64 -3.07 -0.85
N LEU A 50 2.06 -4.04 -0.04
CA LEU A 50 1.53 -5.40 -0.08
C LEU A 50 0.06 -5.47 0.35
N ARG A 51 -0.70 -6.37 -0.26
CA ARG A 51 -2.11 -6.62 0.12
C ARG A 51 -2.17 -7.38 1.44
N TYR A 52 -3.30 -7.27 2.14
CA TYR A 52 -3.58 -8.04 3.36
C TYR A 52 -3.25 -9.53 3.20
N SER A 53 -3.70 -10.16 2.10
CA SER A 53 -3.46 -11.58 1.83
C SER A 53 -1.98 -11.94 1.67
N ASP A 54 -1.16 -10.99 1.17
CA ASP A 54 0.26 -11.20 0.93
C ASP A 54 1.04 -10.96 2.23
N VAL A 55 0.65 -9.94 3.00
CA VAL A 55 1.22 -9.65 4.33
C VAL A 55 0.98 -10.80 5.31
N THR A 56 -0.26 -11.33 5.38
CA THR A 56 -0.58 -12.45 6.28
C THR A 56 0.09 -13.77 5.90
N ALA A 57 0.52 -13.92 4.65
CA ALA A 57 1.25 -15.10 4.18
C ALA A 57 2.77 -14.93 4.23
N LEU A 58 3.25 -13.77 4.69
CA LEU A 58 4.68 -13.48 4.71
C LEU A 58 5.42 -14.36 5.70
N THR A 59 6.56 -14.89 5.25
CA THR A 59 7.52 -15.63 6.08
C THR A 59 8.90 -15.02 5.86
N HIS A 60 9.83 -15.20 6.78
CA HIS A 60 11.20 -14.70 6.63
C HIS A 60 11.98 -15.33 5.45
N LYS A 61 11.51 -16.44 4.90
CA LYS A 61 12.08 -17.05 3.68
C LYS A 61 11.89 -16.19 2.43
N HIS A 62 10.93 -15.26 2.46
CA HIS A 62 10.71 -14.34 1.35
C HIS A 62 11.71 -13.18 1.33
N LEU A 63 12.43 -12.96 2.45
CA LEU A 63 13.44 -11.91 2.59
C LEU A 63 14.80 -12.43 2.11
N TYR A 64 15.47 -11.64 1.27
CA TYR A 64 16.84 -11.90 0.85
C TYR A 64 17.60 -10.58 0.62
N ILE A 65 18.92 -10.67 0.55
CA ILE A 65 19.79 -9.53 0.22
C ILE A 65 20.08 -9.58 -1.28
N ALA A 66 19.82 -8.47 -1.97
CA ALA A 66 20.12 -8.36 -3.40
C ALA A 66 21.64 -8.37 -3.65
N PRO A 67 22.10 -8.84 -4.82
CA PRO A 67 23.55 -8.86 -5.15
C PRO A 67 24.20 -7.47 -5.10
N GLU A 68 23.46 -6.44 -5.47
CA GLU A 68 23.85 -5.03 -5.41
C GLU A 68 23.74 -4.40 -4.01
N GLY A 69 23.30 -5.17 -3.02
CA GLY A 69 23.04 -4.73 -1.66
C GLY A 69 21.58 -4.33 -1.44
N GLY A 70 21.20 -4.19 -0.15
CA GLY A 70 19.83 -3.89 0.26
C GLY A 70 18.95 -5.13 0.37
N PHE A 71 17.82 -4.96 1.05
CA PHE A 71 16.86 -6.03 1.31
C PHE A 71 15.75 -6.05 0.25
N CYS A 72 15.38 -7.26 -0.17
CA CYS A 72 14.29 -7.49 -1.11
C CYS A 72 13.35 -8.58 -0.61
N LEU A 73 12.08 -8.47 -1.02
CA LEU A 73 11.09 -9.53 -0.86
C LEU A 73 10.83 -10.21 -2.21
N ARG A 74 10.82 -11.55 -2.21
CA ARG A 74 10.37 -12.38 -3.34
C ARG A 74 9.13 -13.15 -2.93
N LEU A 75 8.02 -12.87 -3.59
CA LEU A 75 6.68 -13.33 -3.23
C LEU A 75 5.93 -13.90 -4.42
N HIS A 76 5.16 -14.95 -4.19
CA HIS A 76 4.09 -15.34 -5.10
C HIS A 76 2.77 -14.69 -4.65
N LEU A 77 2.32 -13.68 -5.39
CA LEU A 77 1.11 -12.93 -5.04
C LEU A 77 -0.12 -13.82 -5.09
N LYS A 78 -0.87 -13.91 -3.99
CA LYS A 78 -2.05 -14.79 -3.88
C LYS A 78 -3.13 -14.46 -4.91
N LYS A 79 -3.39 -13.16 -5.18
CA LYS A 79 -4.46 -12.71 -6.07
C LYS A 79 -4.11 -12.86 -7.55
N THR A 80 -2.89 -12.53 -7.94
CA THR A 80 -2.48 -12.47 -9.37
C THR A 80 -1.70 -13.68 -9.82
N LYS A 81 -1.30 -14.57 -8.90
CA LYS A 81 -0.46 -15.75 -9.14
C LYS A 81 0.87 -15.45 -9.82
N LYS A 82 1.31 -14.18 -9.75
CA LYS A 82 2.58 -13.72 -10.33
C LYS A 82 3.67 -13.68 -9.25
N GLU A 83 4.89 -13.92 -9.66
CA GLU A 83 6.06 -13.63 -8.85
C GLU A 83 6.26 -12.12 -8.79
N LEU A 84 6.54 -11.63 -7.60
CA LEU A 84 6.85 -10.23 -7.32
C LEU A 84 8.16 -10.17 -6.54
N THR A 85 9.11 -9.43 -7.08
CA THR A 85 10.33 -9.06 -6.36
C THR A 85 10.33 -7.55 -6.17
N ILE A 86 10.41 -7.10 -4.91
CA ILE A 86 10.45 -5.68 -4.57
C ILE A 86 11.56 -5.39 -3.56
N PRO A 87 12.31 -4.31 -3.74
CA PRO A 87 13.18 -3.78 -2.69
C PRO A 87 12.32 -3.25 -1.55
N ILE A 88 12.83 -3.35 -0.33
CA ILE A 88 12.19 -2.80 0.87
C ILE A 88 13.17 -1.92 1.64
N SER A 89 12.65 -0.91 2.32
CA SER A 89 13.44 -0.01 3.15
C SER A 89 13.93 -0.69 4.43
N ASP A 90 14.99 -0.15 5.03
CA ASP A 90 15.51 -0.62 6.32
C ASP A 90 14.44 -0.56 7.41
N GLU A 91 13.60 0.47 7.41
CA GLU A 91 12.45 0.58 8.32
C GLU A 91 11.45 -0.57 8.16
N ALA A 92 11.18 -1.00 6.91
CA ALA A 92 10.35 -2.17 6.68
C ALA A 92 11.02 -3.46 7.19
N VAL A 93 12.35 -3.57 7.08
CA VAL A 93 13.12 -4.69 7.64
C VAL A 93 13.06 -4.71 9.17
N GLU A 94 13.16 -3.56 9.82
CA GLU A 94 13.00 -3.42 11.28
C GLU A 94 11.64 -3.92 11.76
N ILE A 95 10.57 -3.62 11.03
CA ILE A 95 9.21 -4.13 11.34
C ILE A 95 9.13 -5.65 11.26
N LEU A 96 9.85 -6.28 10.30
CA LEU A 96 9.92 -7.74 10.20
C LEU A 96 10.56 -8.38 11.44
N GLY A 97 11.43 -7.63 12.11
CA GLY A 97 12.08 -8.05 13.35
C GLY A 97 13.00 -9.25 13.18
N ARG A 98 13.16 -10.01 14.28
CA ARG A 98 14.10 -11.13 14.32
C ARG A 98 13.72 -12.24 13.32
N VAL A 99 14.68 -12.65 12.47
CA VAL A 99 14.49 -13.73 11.50
C VAL A 99 14.15 -15.06 12.21
N ARG A 100 13.04 -15.67 11.81
CA ARG A 100 12.61 -17.00 12.28
C ARG A 100 12.75 -18.02 11.17
N LYS A 101 13.19 -19.22 11.50
CA LYS A 101 13.34 -20.32 10.51
C LYS A 101 12.00 -20.87 10.02
N LYS A 102 10.93 -20.76 10.82
CA LYS A 102 9.57 -21.26 10.51
C LYS A 102 8.51 -20.26 10.98
N GLY A 103 7.30 -20.38 10.42
CA GLY A 103 6.13 -19.58 10.78
C GLY A 103 5.98 -18.29 9.95
N PHE A 104 4.86 -17.64 10.16
CA PHE A 104 4.54 -16.36 9.53
C PHE A 104 5.21 -15.20 10.29
N VAL A 105 5.52 -14.13 9.60
CA VAL A 105 6.10 -12.91 10.20
C VAL A 105 5.07 -12.28 11.15
N PHE A 106 3.85 -12.10 10.66
CA PHE A 106 2.74 -11.50 11.38
C PHE A 106 1.79 -12.59 11.90
N ASP A 107 2.30 -13.40 12.81
CA ASP A 107 1.55 -14.48 13.43
C ASP A 107 0.67 -13.97 14.58
N HIS A 108 -0.42 -14.67 14.87
CA HIS A 108 -1.38 -14.31 15.95
C HIS A 108 -2.05 -12.92 15.81
N MET A 109 -2.14 -12.38 14.59
CA MET A 109 -2.85 -11.15 14.32
C MET A 109 -4.37 -11.35 14.47
N THR A 110 -5.09 -10.28 14.78
CA THR A 110 -6.56 -10.24 14.81
C THR A 110 -7.18 -10.97 13.61
N GLU A 111 -8.20 -11.78 13.87
CA GLU A 111 -8.96 -12.52 12.85
C GLU A 111 -9.54 -11.57 11.79
N ARG A 112 -9.50 -12.00 10.52
CA ARG A 112 -9.88 -11.18 9.36
C ARG A 112 -11.22 -10.42 9.50
N PRO A 113 -12.32 -10.99 10.01
CA PRO A 113 -13.58 -10.26 10.16
C PRO A 113 -13.50 -9.05 11.10
N LYS A 114 -12.58 -9.07 12.06
CA LYS A 114 -12.42 -8.04 13.09
C LYS A 114 -11.35 -7.00 12.75
N VAL A 115 -10.48 -7.24 11.76
CA VAL A 115 -9.32 -6.40 11.42
C VAL A 115 -9.70 -4.94 11.21
N ASN A 116 -10.67 -4.64 10.35
CA ASN A 116 -11.04 -3.26 10.06
C ASN A 116 -11.67 -2.55 11.26
N ARG A 117 -12.33 -3.27 12.17
CA ARG A 117 -12.85 -2.70 13.44
C ARG A 117 -11.70 -2.29 14.36
N VAL A 118 -10.67 -3.12 14.48
CA VAL A 118 -9.48 -2.78 15.31
C VAL A 118 -8.74 -1.60 14.70
N ILE A 119 -8.55 -1.58 13.36
CA ILE A 119 -7.95 -0.46 12.64
C ILE A 119 -8.74 0.83 12.87
N GLY A 120 -10.09 0.79 12.74
CA GLY A 120 -10.93 1.96 12.95
C GLY A 120 -10.74 2.58 14.33
N LYS A 121 -10.72 1.77 15.39
CA LYS A 121 -10.45 2.23 16.77
C LYS A 121 -9.05 2.82 16.93
N TRP A 122 -8.05 2.23 16.29
CA TRP A 122 -6.67 2.72 16.33
C TRP A 122 -6.52 4.06 15.61
N VAL A 123 -7.16 4.22 14.46
CA VAL A 123 -7.19 5.47 13.67
C VAL A 123 -7.93 6.58 14.45
N GLU A 124 -9.05 6.26 15.09
CA GLU A 124 -9.80 7.17 15.96
C GLU A 124 -8.93 7.62 17.16
N ALA A 125 -8.24 6.68 17.82
CA ALA A 125 -7.32 6.98 18.92
C ALA A 125 -6.14 7.87 18.50
N ALA A 126 -5.74 7.83 17.21
CA ALA A 126 -4.74 8.72 16.63
C ALA A 126 -5.29 10.12 16.29
N GLY A 127 -6.58 10.40 16.51
CA GLY A 127 -7.23 11.65 16.16
C GLY A 127 -7.44 11.84 14.65
N ILE A 128 -7.39 10.76 13.86
CA ILE A 128 -7.53 10.83 12.40
C ILE A 128 -9.00 10.61 12.03
N ASN A 129 -9.64 11.63 11.44
CA ASN A 129 -11.03 11.57 11.00
C ASN A 129 -11.16 11.04 9.56
N LYS A 130 -10.79 9.77 9.35
CA LYS A 130 -10.89 9.07 8.06
C LYS A 130 -11.35 7.63 8.27
N HIS A 131 -12.12 7.09 7.32
CA HIS A 131 -12.50 5.68 7.33
C HIS A 131 -11.41 4.80 6.73
N ILE A 132 -10.46 4.38 7.56
CA ILE A 132 -9.32 3.58 7.15
C ILE A 132 -9.59 2.08 7.36
N THR A 133 -9.41 1.33 6.29
CA THR A 133 -9.40 -0.14 6.28
C THR A 133 -7.99 -0.65 6.01
N PHE A 134 -7.73 -1.95 6.17
CA PHE A 134 -6.40 -2.50 5.85
C PHE A 134 -5.97 -2.18 4.41
N HIS A 135 -6.89 -2.13 3.46
CA HIS A 135 -6.56 -1.83 2.07
C HIS A 135 -6.11 -0.37 1.85
N CYS A 136 -6.54 0.54 2.72
CA CYS A 136 -6.14 1.95 2.65
C CYS A 136 -4.63 2.14 2.90
N PHE A 137 -3.96 1.25 3.63
CA PHE A 137 -2.50 1.31 3.82
C PHE A 137 -1.75 1.10 2.50
N ARG A 138 -2.21 0.20 1.64
CA ARG A 138 -1.68 0.07 0.29
C ARG A 138 -2.01 1.29 -0.59
N HIS A 139 -3.18 1.90 -0.45
CA HIS A 139 -3.50 3.16 -1.14
C HIS A 139 -2.58 4.28 -0.66
N THR A 140 -2.32 4.36 0.64
CA THR A 140 -1.36 5.29 1.25
C THR A 140 0.03 5.12 0.62
N TYR A 141 0.56 3.90 0.58
CA TYR A 141 1.84 3.62 -0.09
C TYR A 141 1.86 4.15 -1.53
N ALA A 142 0.86 3.77 -2.33
CA ALA A 142 0.81 4.15 -3.73
C ALA A 142 0.74 5.67 -3.92
N THR A 143 -0.09 6.35 -3.14
CA THR A 143 -0.25 7.80 -3.20
C THR A 143 1.02 8.54 -2.75
N LEU A 144 1.63 8.11 -1.65
CA LEU A 144 2.87 8.71 -1.15
C LEU A 144 4.04 8.51 -2.12
N GLN A 145 4.19 7.31 -2.70
CA GLN A 145 5.22 7.04 -3.69
C GLN A 145 5.10 7.96 -4.91
N LEU A 146 3.90 8.14 -5.45
CA LEU A 146 3.67 9.08 -6.54
C LEU A 146 3.93 10.52 -6.10
N ALA A 147 3.49 10.93 -4.92
CA ALA A 147 3.74 12.26 -4.37
C ALA A 147 5.24 12.54 -4.21
N LEU A 148 6.02 11.55 -3.82
CA LEU A 148 7.48 11.64 -3.66
C LEU A 148 8.28 11.53 -4.99
N GLY A 149 7.62 11.25 -6.13
CA GLY A 149 8.27 11.29 -7.44
C GLY A 149 8.46 9.96 -8.13
N THR A 150 8.08 8.86 -7.51
CA THR A 150 8.10 7.56 -8.18
C THR A 150 7.18 7.62 -9.42
N ASP A 151 7.68 7.22 -10.57
CA ASP A 151 6.87 7.16 -11.78
C ASP A 151 5.83 6.04 -11.71
N ILE A 152 4.73 6.22 -12.45
CA ILE A 152 3.59 5.30 -12.40
C ILE A 152 3.92 3.88 -12.87
N TYR A 153 4.87 3.73 -13.80
CA TYR A 153 5.26 2.43 -14.32
C TYR A 153 6.03 1.63 -13.25
N THR A 154 7.03 2.27 -12.64
CA THR A 154 7.77 1.70 -11.50
C THR A 154 6.83 1.34 -10.35
N LEU A 155 5.95 2.25 -9.95
CA LEU A 155 4.97 1.98 -8.91
C LEU A 155 4.05 0.79 -9.26
N SER A 156 3.60 0.72 -10.51
CA SER A 156 2.77 -0.40 -10.99
C SER A 156 3.48 -1.75 -10.84
N LYS A 157 4.79 -1.79 -11.14
CA LYS A 157 5.63 -2.98 -10.94
C LYS A 157 5.78 -3.32 -9.45
N MET A 158 6.08 -2.34 -8.60
CA MET A 158 6.21 -2.52 -7.16
C MET A 158 4.91 -3.04 -6.53
N LEU A 159 3.77 -2.58 -7.02
CA LEU A 159 2.45 -3.07 -6.57
C LEU A 159 2.05 -4.43 -7.17
N GLY A 160 2.79 -4.97 -8.13
CA GLY A 160 2.46 -6.21 -8.84
C GLY A 160 1.15 -6.11 -9.62
N HIS A 161 0.87 -4.94 -10.21
CA HIS A 161 -0.28 -4.77 -11.10
C HIS A 161 0.01 -5.38 -12.48
N ALA A 162 -0.99 -6.04 -13.06
CA ALA A 162 -0.88 -6.59 -14.42
C ALA A 162 -0.88 -5.48 -15.50
N HIS A 163 -1.59 -4.39 -15.20
CA HIS A 163 -1.76 -3.25 -16.11
C HIS A 163 -1.52 -1.94 -15.37
N VAL A 164 -0.76 -1.02 -15.98
CA VAL A 164 -0.46 0.31 -15.42
C VAL A 164 -1.76 1.09 -15.17
N ALA A 165 -2.78 0.93 -16.01
CA ALA A 165 -4.09 1.53 -15.82
C ALA A 165 -4.71 1.27 -14.43
N THR A 166 -4.37 0.14 -13.78
CA THR A 166 -4.80 -0.15 -12.40
C THR A 166 -4.15 0.81 -11.39
N THR A 167 -2.98 1.36 -11.71
CA THR A 167 -2.25 2.32 -10.87
C THR A 167 -2.69 3.76 -11.15
N ALA A 168 -3.28 4.03 -12.31
CA ALA A 168 -3.73 5.38 -12.70
C ALA A 168 -4.77 5.98 -11.74
N ILE A 169 -5.49 5.15 -11.00
CA ILE A 169 -6.43 5.61 -9.95
C ILE A 169 -5.80 6.46 -8.85
N TYR A 170 -4.47 6.40 -8.69
CA TYR A 170 -3.73 7.19 -7.70
C TYR A 170 -3.21 8.52 -8.26
N THR A 171 -3.29 8.75 -9.57
CA THR A 171 -2.75 9.96 -10.21
C THR A 171 -3.60 11.21 -10.01
N ASP A 172 -4.88 11.05 -9.68
CA ASP A 172 -5.79 12.19 -9.48
C ASP A 172 -5.43 13.02 -8.22
N VAL A 173 -4.65 12.44 -7.32
CA VAL A 173 -4.23 13.08 -6.05
C VAL A 173 -3.03 14.04 -6.25
N ILE A 174 -2.40 14.07 -7.46
CA ILE A 174 -1.12 14.78 -7.68
C ILE A 174 -1.33 16.09 -8.47
N ASN A 175 -2.24 16.94 -8.02
CA ASN A 175 -2.47 18.22 -8.69
C ASN A 175 -1.25 19.16 -8.66
N ASP A 176 -0.46 19.15 -7.59
CA ASP A 176 0.72 20.01 -7.47
C ASP A 176 1.82 19.64 -8.46
N LYS A 177 2.04 18.36 -8.74
CA LYS A 177 3.01 17.93 -9.76
C LYS A 177 2.60 18.26 -11.18
N LYS A 178 1.30 18.31 -11.48
CA LYS A 178 0.82 18.80 -12.80
C LYS A 178 1.19 20.26 -12.98
N ARG A 179 1.08 21.06 -11.92
CA ARG A 179 1.47 22.49 -11.93
C ARG A 179 2.98 22.67 -12.06
N GLU A 180 3.78 21.88 -11.32
CA GLU A 180 5.24 21.87 -11.46
C GLU A 180 5.69 21.46 -12.86
N ALA A 181 5.09 20.41 -13.42
CA ALA A 181 5.40 19.95 -14.78
C ALA A 181 5.10 21.01 -15.83
N ALA A 182 3.97 21.73 -15.69
CA ALA A 182 3.63 22.82 -16.58
C ALA A 182 4.65 23.97 -16.52
N ASN A 183 5.22 24.24 -15.34
CA ASN A 183 6.19 25.30 -15.12
C ASN A 183 7.64 24.95 -15.54
N ARG A 184 7.93 23.67 -15.85
CA ARG A 184 9.27 23.23 -16.27
C ARG A 184 9.66 23.72 -17.66
N ILE A 185 8.69 24.01 -18.52
CA ILE A 185 8.92 24.56 -19.86
C ILE A 185 8.86 26.07 -19.73
N SER A 186 10.02 26.75 -19.78
CA SER A 186 10.15 28.20 -19.79
C SER A 186 10.71 28.66 -21.12
N LEU A 187 10.14 29.70 -21.68
CA LEU A 187 10.64 30.40 -22.88
C LEU A 187 11.49 31.63 -22.56
N ARG A 188 11.87 31.77 -21.27
CA ARG A 188 12.73 32.85 -20.78
C ARG A 188 14.14 32.35 -20.54
#